data_74f0321c89e92aab129859d8182856a4
#
_entry.id   74f0321c89e92aab129859d8182856a4
#
_cell.length_a   1.000
_cell.length_b   1.000
_cell.length_c   1.000
_cell.angle_alpha   90.00
_cell.angle_beta   90.00
_cell.angle_gamma   90.00
#
_symmetry.space_group_name_H-M   'P 1'
#
loop_
_entity.id
_entity.type
_entity.pdbx_description
1 polymer ?
#
loop_
_entity_poly.entity_id
_entity_poly.type
_entity_poly.pdbx_seq_one_letter_code
_entity_poly.pdbx_strand_id
1 'polypeptide(L)'
;MLKYYREVQKALSGLKIDANFSVDALLQLDGVVHKERSILSKKSKDDIYNALQKSINATIKMRKKEGKSVKKDLESSLKIIEHACIDIRKQAHAVAEYQFSRLKKSIESLLHSKIDENRLYTEIAILADKQDINEELSRMNDHIVKFKEIMAGEGQLGRQLDFLAQEMFREVNTIGSKSNNTVIAHKVVEVKNHIDKIREQCRNIV
;
A
#
# COMPACT_ATOMS: atom_id res chain seq x y z
N MET A 1 46.13 12.59 -38.64
CA MET A 1 45.98 14.04 -38.86
C MET A 1 47.16 14.64 -39.61
N LEU A 2 48.42 14.59 -39.13
CA LEU A 2 49.62 15.14 -39.79
C LEU A 2 49.90 14.55 -41.20
N LYS A 3 49.62 13.25 -41.40
CA LYS A 3 49.80 12.60 -42.71
C LYS A 3 48.79 13.15 -43.73
N TYR A 4 47.53 13.26 -43.35
CA TYR A 4 46.45 13.83 -44.18
C TYR A 4 46.69 15.29 -44.51
N TYR A 5 47.13 16.10 -43.55
CA TYR A 5 47.49 17.50 -43.76
C TYR A 5 48.59 17.64 -44.79
N ARG A 6 49.65 16.82 -44.73
CA ARG A 6 50.78 16.79 -45.70
C ARG A 6 50.32 16.34 -47.08
N GLU A 7 49.40 15.41 -47.21
CA GLU A 7 48.85 14.95 -48.48
C GLU A 7 48.00 16.02 -49.13
N VAL A 8 47.16 16.74 -48.37
CA VAL A 8 46.37 17.86 -48.86
C VAL A 8 47.29 19.03 -49.29
N GLN A 9 48.28 19.40 -48.49
CA GLN A 9 49.26 20.44 -48.89
C GLN A 9 50.00 20.06 -50.16
N LYS A 10 50.43 18.80 -50.32
CA LYS A 10 51.09 18.35 -51.53
C LYS A 10 50.20 18.38 -52.76
N ALA A 11 48.94 18.02 -52.62
CA ALA A 11 47.96 18.14 -53.73
C ALA A 11 47.72 19.60 -54.14
N LEU A 12 47.56 20.49 -53.16
CA LEU A 12 47.32 21.93 -53.43
C LEU A 12 48.57 22.62 -54.05
N SER A 13 49.77 22.28 -53.61
CA SER A 13 50.99 22.80 -54.21
C SER A 13 51.20 22.32 -55.66
N GLY A 14 50.76 21.11 -56.02
CA GLY A 14 50.73 20.61 -57.38
C GLY A 14 49.74 21.35 -58.26
N LEU A 15 48.71 21.96 -57.71
CA LEU A 15 47.72 22.80 -58.42
C LEU A 15 48.06 24.31 -58.44
N LYS A 16 49.25 24.70 -57.92
CA LYS A 16 49.70 26.10 -57.76
C LYS A 16 48.74 26.96 -56.97
N ILE A 17 48.02 26.38 -56.03
CA ILE A 17 47.10 27.05 -55.14
C ILE A 17 47.84 27.29 -53.83
N ASP A 18 48.04 28.53 -53.45
CA ASP A 18 48.64 28.90 -52.15
C ASP A 18 47.52 29.00 -51.11
N ALA A 19 47.19 27.89 -50.54
CA ALA A 19 46.13 27.81 -49.54
C ALA A 19 46.74 27.43 -48.19
N ASN A 20 46.77 28.38 -47.27
CA ASN A 20 47.06 28.16 -45.88
C ASN A 20 45.79 27.57 -45.19
N PHE A 21 45.73 26.26 -45.13
CA PHE A 21 44.66 25.60 -44.34
C PHE A 21 44.96 25.72 -42.85
N SER A 22 44.06 26.36 -42.10
CA SER A 22 44.15 26.31 -40.63
C SER A 22 43.78 24.90 -40.14
N VAL A 23 44.40 24.47 -39.01
CA VAL A 23 44.07 23.19 -38.36
C VAL A 23 42.59 23.14 -38.00
N ASP A 24 42.00 24.29 -37.66
CA ASP A 24 40.57 24.40 -37.33
C ASP A 24 39.67 24.07 -38.52
N ALA A 25 40.05 24.52 -39.74
CA ALA A 25 39.30 24.17 -40.94
C ALA A 25 39.35 22.65 -41.24
N LEU A 26 40.46 21.99 -40.97
CA LEU A 26 40.60 20.53 -41.12
C LEU A 26 39.77 19.76 -40.05
N LEU A 27 39.63 20.29 -38.83
CA LEU A 27 38.85 19.67 -37.76
C LEU A 27 37.33 19.77 -38.03
N GLN A 28 36.90 20.73 -38.86
CA GLN A 28 35.49 20.91 -39.23
C GLN A 28 35.04 20.01 -40.40
N LEU A 29 35.99 19.35 -41.11
CA LEU A 29 35.64 18.45 -42.20
C LEU A 29 35.07 17.13 -41.65
N ASP A 30 33.92 16.73 -42.16
CA ASP A 30 33.34 15.43 -41.81
C ASP A 30 34.29 14.28 -42.16
N GLY A 31 34.51 13.39 -41.19
CA GLY A 31 35.37 12.21 -41.36
C GLY A 31 36.85 12.42 -41.02
N VAL A 32 37.35 13.65 -40.75
CA VAL A 32 38.73 13.90 -40.34
C VAL A 32 38.97 13.59 -38.88
N VAL A 33 37.98 13.81 -38.03
CA VAL A 33 38.01 13.42 -36.61
C VAL A 33 37.01 12.30 -36.37
N HIS A 34 37.47 11.08 -36.31
CA HIS A 34 36.69 9.98 -35.83
C HIS A 34 36.83 9.89 -34.30
N LYS A 35 35.75 10.15 -33.57
CA LYS A 35 35.67 9.72 -32.18
C LYS A 35 35.61 8.19 -32.17
N GLU A 36 36.72 7.50 -31.99
CA GLU A 36 36.68 6.09 -31.65
C GLU A 36 35.88 5.93 -30.33
N ARG A 37 34.69 5.37 -30.45
CA ARG A 37 34.03 4.87 -29.26
C ARG A 37 34.93 3.74 -28.71
N SER A 38 35.62 4.03 -27.61
CA SER A 38 36.43 2.99 -26.95
C SER A 38 35.53 1.82 -26.63
N ILE A 39 35.70 0.72 -27.34
CA ILE A 39 35.00 -0.53 -27.04
C ILE A 39 35.55 -0.95 -25.67
N LEU A 40 34.62 -1.03 -24.67
CA LEU A 40 34.98 -1.48 -23.32
C LEU A 40 35.75 -2.77 -23.39
N SER A 41 36.89 -2.82 -22.72
CA SER A 41 37.73 -4.04 -22.64
C SER A 41 36.89 -5.16 -22.00
N LYS A 42 37.20 -6.42 -22.27
CA LYS A 42 36.55 -7.58 -21.64
C LYS A 42 36.57 -7.45 -20.11
N LYS A 43 37.72 -7.06 -19.55
CA LYS A 43 37.91 -6.84 -18.10
C LYS A 43 36.93 -5.77 -17.56
N SER A 44 36.79 -4.63 -18.27
CA SER A 44 35.87 -3.56 -17.85
C SER A 44 34.41 -4.03 -17.87
N LYS A 45 34.03 -4.86 -18.85
CA LYS A 45 32.69 -5.47 -18.90
C LYS A 45 32.45 -6.41 -17.73
N ASP A 46 33.40 -7.25 -17.40
CA ASP A 46 33.37 -8.20 -16.29
C ASP A 46 33.28 -7.45 -14.94
N ASP A 47 34.02 -6.36 -14.77
CA ASP A 47 34.02 -5.53 -13.58
C ASP A 47 32.65 -4.86 -13.40
N ILE A 48 32.05 -4.34 -14.46
CA ILE A 48 30.69 -3.74 -14.45
C ILE A 48 29.65 -4.83 -14.08
N TYR A 49 29.73 -6.00 -14.71
CA TYR A 49 28.82 -7.10 -14.42
C TYR A 49 28.89 -7.55 -12.95
N ASN A 50 30.11 -7.72 -12.43
CA ASN A 50 30.34 -8.08 -11.03
C ASN A 50 29.81 -7.01 -10.05
N ALA A 51 30.01 -5.74 -10.35
CA ALA A 51 29.46 -4.63 -9.55
C ALA A 51 27.94 -4.63 -9.56
N LEU A 52 27.32 -4.81 -10.72
CA LEU A 52 25.88 -4.92 -10.88
C LEU A 52 25.31 -6.10 -10.10
N GLN A 53 25.92 -7.28 -10.24
CA GLN A 53 25.51 -8.50 -9.52
C GLN A 53 25.56 -8.31 -7.99
N LYS A 54 26.64 -7.69 -7.49
CA LYS A 54 26.78 -7.37 -6.06
C LYS A 54 25.66 -6.41 -5.58
N SER A 55 25.36 -5.38 -6.36
CA SER A 55 24.31 -4.41 -6.05
C SER A 55 22.91 -5.04 -6.02
N ILE A 56 22.61 -5.89 -7.01
CA ILE A 56 21.35 -6.64 -7.07
C ILE A 56 21.22 -7.55 -5.83
N ASN A 57 22.24 -8.33 -5.52
CA ASN A 57 22.22 -9.23 -4.38
C ASN A 57 22.08 -8.48 -3.04
N ALA A 58 22.72 -7.34 -2.89
CA ALA A 58 22.58 -6.48 -1.71
C ALA A 58 21.15 -5.94 -1.59
N THR A 59 20.55 -5.47 -2.69
CA THR A 59 19.17 -5.00 -2.75
C THR A 59 18.16 -6.09 -2.39
N ILE A 60 18.33 -7.30 -2.95
CA ILE A 60 17.47 -8.46 -2.63
C ILE A 60 17.55 -8.80 -1.14
N LYS A 61 18.76 -8.81 -0.57
CA LYS A 61 18.97 -9.08 0.86
C LYS A 61 18.28 -8.03 1.74
N MET A 62 18.37 -6.76 1.36
CA MET A 62 17.73 -5.66 2.07
C MET A 62 16.20 -5.78 2.01
N ARG A 63 15.62 -5.98 0.81
CA ARG A 63 14.19 -6.17 0.61
C ARG A 63 13.63 -7.35 1.43
N LYS A 64 14.36 -8.48 1.49
CA LYS A 64 13.97 -9.63 2.33
C LYS A 64 13.97 -9.29 3.82
N LYS A 65 14.90 -8.47 4.29
CA LYS A 65 14.96 -8.03 5.69
C LYS A 65 13.80 -7.08 6.01
N GLU A 66 13.56 -6.10 5.16
CA GLU A 66 12.46 -5.14 5.30
C GLU A 66 11.10 -5.84 5.24
N GLY A 67 10.89 -6.74 4.27
CA GLY A 67 9.65 -7.51 4.15
C GLY A 67 9.31 -8.33 5.40
N LYS A 68 10.32 -8.90 6.08
CA LYS A 68 10.11 -9.59 7.36
C LYS A 68 9.65 -8.64 8.48
N SER A 69 10.18 -7.42 8.51
CA SER A 69 9.76 -6.41 9.48
C SER A 69 8.33 -5.96 9.21
N VAL A 70 8.02 -5.61 7.96
CA VAL A 70 6.66 -5.21 7.53
C VAL A 70 5.64 -6.32 7.85
N LYS A 71 5.95 -7.58 7.54
CA LYS A 71 5.08 -8.72 7.89
C LYS A 71 4.76 -8.77 9.38
N LYS A 72 5.76 -8.62 10.24
CA LYS A 72 5.59 -8.61 11.71
C LYS A 72 4.70 -7.46 12.17
N ASP A 73 4.87 -6.27 11.59
CA ASP A 73 4.09 -5.09 11.93
C ASP A 73 2.62 -5.24 11.49
N LEU A 74 2.39 -5.82 10.31
CA LEU A 74 1.05 -6.16 9.83
C LEU A 74 0.37 -7.19 10.74
N GLU A 75 1.07 -8.28 11.10
CA GLU A 75 0.55 -9.31 12.02
C GLU A 75 0.20 -8.73 13.40
N SER A 76 1.03 -7.81 13.91
CA SER A 76 0.76 -7.12 15.18
C SER A 76 -0.50 -6.27 15.10
N SER A 77 -0.65 -5.47 14.03
CA SER A 77 -1.83 -4.63 13.81
C SER A 77 -3.11 -5.46 13.64
N LEU A 78 -3.04 -6.57 12.89
CA LEU A 78 -4.19 -7.48 12.75
C LEU A 78 -4.62 -8.08 14.08
N LYS A 79 -3.68 -8.48 14.94
CA LYS A 79 -4.01 -9.00 16.29
C LYS A 79 -4.74 -7.97 17.15
N ILE A 80 -4.32 -6.70 17.08
CA ILE A 80 -5.00 -5.63 17.83
C ILE A 80 -6.42 -5.44 17.30
N ILE A 81 -6.61 -5.45 15.99
CA ILE A 81 -7.93 -5.36 15.36
C ILE A 81 -8.82 -6.54 15.79
N GLU A 82 -8.31 -7.78 15.77
CA GLU A 82 -9.05 -8.97 16.22
C GLU A 82 -9.52 -8.84 17.67
N HIS A 83 -8.62 -8.42 18.57
CA HIS A 83 -8.98 -8.23 19.98
C HIS A 83 -10.01 -7.12 20.16
N ALA A 84 -9.87 -6.01 19.45
CA ALA A 84 -10.83 -4.92 19.49
C ALA A 84 -12.22 -5.37 18.98
N CYS A 85 -12.29 -6.19 17.92
CA CYS A 85 -13.56 -6.76 17.44
C CYS A 85 -14.23 -7.68 18.44
N ILE A 86 -13.45 -8.48 19.19
CA ILE A 86 -13.97 -9.32 20.29
C ILE A 86 -14.55 -8.44 21.41
N ASP A 87 -13.84 -7.37 21.78
CA ASP A 87 -14.29 -6.41 22.79
C ASP A 87 -15.56 -5.70 22.35
N ILE A 88 -15.62 -5.23 21.10
CA ILE A 88 -16.80 -4.60 20.51
C ILE A 88 -18.00 -5.54 20.56
N ARG A 89 -17.84 -6.81 20.20
CA ARG A 89 -18.90 -7.81 20.24
C ARG A 89 -19.47 -8.00 21.66
N LYS A 90 -18.60 -8.12 22.65
CA LYS A 90 -19.00 -8.23 24.06
C LYS A 90 -19.77 -6.99 24.53
N GLN A 91 -19.29 -5.80 24.19
CA GLN A 91 -19.95 -4.55 24.56
C GLN A 91 -21.30 -4.35 23.87
N ALA A 92 -21.42 -4.73 22.59
CA ALA A 92 -22.66 -4.65 21.84
C ALA A 92 -23.76 -5.50 22.49
N HIS A 93 -23.46 -6.72 22.91
CA HIS A 93 -24.40 -7.58 23.64
C HIS A 93 -24.87 -6.93 24.94
N ALA A 94 -23.95 -6.44 25.77
CA ALA A 94 -24.28 -5.82 27.04
C ALA A 94 -25.15 -4.53 26.84
N VAL A 95 -24.86 -3.75 25.80
CA VAL A 95 -25.64 -2.55 25.46
C VAL A 95 -27.03 -2.92 24.98
N ALA A 96 -27.19 -3.92 24.14
CA ALA A 96 -28.51 -4.39 23.68
C ALA A 96 -29.38 -4.87 24.85
N GLU A 97 -28.86 -5.67 25.76
CA GLU A 97 -29.57 -6.12 26.96
C GLU A 97 -30.00 -4.95 27.86
N TYR A 98 -29.10 -3.99 28.09
CA TYR A 98 -29.40 -2.80 28.89
C TYR A 98 -30.49 -1.95 28.26
N GLN A 99 -30.39 -1.68 26.94
CA GLN A 99 -31.38 -0.89 26.23
C GLN A 99 -32.74 -1.56 26.20
N PHE A 100 -32.78 -2.89 25.98
CA PHE A 100 -34.00 -3.67 26.02
C PHE A 100 -34.68 -3.57 27.40
N SER A 101 -33.91 -3.77 28.47
CA SER A 101 -34.43 -3.68 29.83
C SER A 101 -34.96 -2.26 30.19
N ARG A 102 -34.25 -1.22 29.76
CA ARG A 102 -34.63 0.17 29.93
C ARG A 102 -35.91 0.52 29.18
N LEU A 103 -35.99 0.07 27.91
CA LEU A 103 -37.15 0.30 27.07
C LEU A 103 -38.38 -0.39 27.63
N LYS A 104 -38.27 -1.64 28.07
CA LYS A 104 -39.34 -2.40 28.77
C LYS A 104 -39.86 -1.63 29.97
N LYS A 105 -39.00 -1.13 30.88
CA LYS A 105 -39.37 -0.33 32.04
C LYS A 105 -40.09 0.99 31.66
N SER A 106 -39.57 1.69 30.65
CA SER A 106 -40.20 2.93 30.18
C SER A 106 -41.59 2.70 29.62
N ILE A 107 -41.79 1.60 28.93
CA ILE A 107 -43.09 1.20 28.39
C ILE A 107 -44.05 0.84 29.51
N GLU A 108 -43.61 0.00 30.48
CA GLU A 108 -44.38 -0.35 31.63
C GLU A 108 -44.85 0.88 32.44
N SER A 109 -44.00 1.93 32.50
CA SER A 109 -44.36 3.18 33.18
C SER A 109 -45.36 4.10 32.39
N LEU A 110 -45.39 3.94 31.06
CA LEU A 110 -46.27 4.70 30.18
C LEU A 110 -47.62 4.02 29.91
N LEU A 111 -47.74 2.71 30.26
CA LEU A 111 -48.88 1.84 29.97
C LEU A 111 -50.15 2.15 30.83
N HIS A 112 -50.31 3.34 31.35
CA HIS A 112 -51.64 3.78 31.85
C HIS A 112 -52.64 4.09 30.72
N SER A 113 -52.22 4.03 29.42
CA SER A 113 -53.08 4.13 28.23
C SER A 113 -52.91 2.89 27.34
N LYS A 114 -54.01 2.44 26.69
CA LYS A 114 -54.04 1.31 25.77
C LYS A 114 -53.07 1.51 24.59
N ILE A 115 -51.84 1.04 24.74
CA ILE A 115 -50.86 0.98 23.64
C ILE A 115 -51.05 -0.37 22.97
N ASP A 116 -51.02 -0.40 21.63
CA ASP A 116 -50.98 -1.63 20.84
C ASP A 116 -49.60 -2.30 21.04
N GLU A 117 -49.60 -3.37 21.84
CA GLU A 117 -48.41 -4.15 22.14
C GLU A 117 -47.71 -4.67 20.87
N ASN A 118 -48.46 -5.06 19.84
CA ASN A 118 -47.92 -5.56 18.60
C ASN A 118 -47.10 -4.49 17.85
N ARG A 119 -47.60 -3.27 17.81
CA ARG A 119 -46.89 -2.14 17.19
C ARG A 119 -45.61 -1.82 17.95
N LEU A 120 -45.64 -1.91 19.25
CA LEU A 120 -44.48 -1.71 20.10
C LEU A 120 -43.39 -2.73 19.89
N TYR A 121 -43.73 -4.03 19.88
CA TYR A 121 -42.75 -5.11 19.57
C TYR A 121 -42.14 -4.93 18.17
N THR A 122 -42.91 -4.48 17.19
CA THR A 122 -42.45 -4.20 15.85
C THR A 122 -41.39 -3.08 15.84
N GLU A 123 -41.67 -1.95 16.53
CA GLU A 123 -40.71 -0.84 16.64
C GLU A 123 -39.43 -1.23 17.37
N ILE A 124 -39.51 -2.06 18.42
CA ILE A 124 -38.35 -2.59 19.14
C ILE A 124 -37.52 -3.48 18.21
N ALA A 125 -38.15 -4.35 17.43
CA ALA A 125 -37.45 -5.21 16.48
C ALA A 125 -36.71 -4.41 15.41
N ILE A 126 -37.35 -3.37 14.86
CA ILE A 126 -36.71 -2.47 13.88
C ILE A 126 -35.52 -1.73 14.49
N LEU A 127 -35.61 -1.26 15.74
CA LEU A 127 -34.53 -0.58 16.43
C LEU A 127 -33.35 -1.53 16.70
N ALA A 128 -33.65 -2.78 17.13
CA ALA A 128 -32.63 -3.81 17.36
C ALA A 128 -31.90 -4.15 16.07
N ASP A 129 -32.62 -4.32 14.95
CA ASP A 129 -32.03 -4.63 13.64
C ASP A 129 -31.13 -3.49 13.15
N LYS A 130 -31.57 -2.22 13.32
CA LYS A 130 -30.76 -1.05 12.96
C LYS A 130 -29.45 -0.93 13.75
N GLN A 131 -29.38 -1.46 14.94
CA GLN A 131 -28.20 -1.41 15.81
C GLN A 131 -27.37 -2.70 15.77
N ASP A 132 -27.84 -3.72 15.05
CA ASP A 132 -27.11 -4.96 14.90
C ASP A 132 -25.82 -4.75 14.09
N ILE A 133 -24.68 -5.14 14.66
CA ILE A 133 -23.35 -5.04 14.08
C ILE A 133 -22.72 -6.43 13.87
N ASN A 134 -23.48 -7.49 14.04
CA ASN A 134 -22.95 -8.87 13.96
C ASN A 134 -22.48 -9.20 12.53
N GLU A 135 -23.18 -8.70 11.52
CA GLU A 135 -22.79 -8.89 10.13
C GLU A 135 -21.45 -8.21 9.83
N GLU A 136 -21.26 -6.97 10.23
CA GLU A 136 -20.03 -6.21 10.05
C GLU A 136 -18.85 -6.87 10.79
N LEU A 137 -19.08 -7.36 11.99
CA LEU A 137 -18.06 -8.10 12.76
C LEU A 137 -17.70 -9.44 12.11
N SER A 138 -18.67 -10.12 11.49
CA SER A 138 -18.42 -11.36 10.74
C SER A 138 -17.58 -11.05 9.48
N ARG A 139 -17.98 -10.06 8.68
CA ARG A 139 -17.26 -9.63 7.49
C ARG A 139 -15.84 -9.16 7.81
N MET A 140 -15.67 -8.42 8.92
CA MET A 140 -14.36 -8.01 9.41
C MET A 140 -13.46 -9.22 9.67
N ASN A 141 -13.99 -10.24 10.35
CA ASN A 141 -13.25 -11.48 10.60
C ASN A 141 -12.85 -12.20 9.32
N ASP A 142 -13.77 -12.30 8.34
CA ASP A 142 -13.51 -12.93 7.05
C ASP A 142 -12.40 -12.18 6.27
N HIS A 143 -12.43 -10.84 6.30
CA HIS A 143 -11.39 -10.02 5.70
C HIS A 143 -10.03 -10.23 6.39
N ILE A 144 -9.99 -10.35 7.71
CA ILE A 144 -8.75 -10.62 8.46
C ILE A 144 -8.18 -12.00 8.09
N VAL A 145 -9.02 -13.02 8.02
CA VAL A 145 -8.60 -14.37 7.60
C VAL A 145 -8.00 -14.32 6.21
N LYS A 146 -8.73 -13.70 5.26
CA LYS A 146 -8.27 -13.55 3.89
C LYS A 146 -6.99 -12.74 3.76
N PHE A 147 -6.84 -11.70 4.56
CA PHE A 147 -5.62 -10.90 4.63
C PHE A 147 -4.41 -11.75 5.03
N LYS A 148 -4.57 -12.60 6.06
CA LYS A 148 -3.52 -13.54 6.52
C LYS A 148 -3.15 -14.58 5.46
N GLU A 149 -4.16 -15.11 4.73
CA GLU A 149 -3.92 -16.04 3.62
C GLU A 149 -3.08 -15.38 2.51
N ILE A 150 -3.44 -14.16 2.08
CA ILE A 150 -2.68 -13.44 1.05
C ILE A 150 -1.27 -13.14 1.53
N MET A 151 -1.07 -12.73 2.80
CA MET A 151 0.26 -12.50 3.38
C MET A 151 1.17 -13.74 3.39
N ALA A 152 0.60 -14.94 3.36
CA ALA A 152 1.34 -16.19 3.27
C ALA A 152 1.69 -16.59 1.83
N GLY A 153 1.10 -15.94 0.83
CA GLY A 153 1.31 -16.20 -0.58
C GLY A 153 2.59 -15.57 -1.14
N GLU A 154 2.79 -15.73 -2.46
CA GLU A 154 3.90 -15.17 -3.21
C GLU A 154 3.38 -14.21 -4.30
N GLY A 155 4.22 -13.27 -4.72
CA GLY A 155 3.91 -12.34 -5.81
C GLY A 155 3.61 -10.92 -5.35
N GLN A 156 2.89 -10.16 -6.18
CA GLN A 156 2.53 -8.76 -5.91
C GLN A 156 1.33 -8.67 -4.96
N LEU A 157 1.59 -8.73 -3.67
CA LEU A 157 0.56 -8.81 -2.63
C LEU A 157 0.01 -7.44 -2.21
N GLY A 158 0.80 -6.38 -2.32
CA GLY A 158 0.49 -5.07 -1.74
C GLY A 158 -0.88 -4.52 -2.14
N ARG A 159 -1.24 -4.60 -3.43
CA ARG A 159 -2.53 -4.11 -3.94
C ARG A 159 -3.72 -4.90 -3.41
N GLN A 160 -3.58 -6.22 -3.28
CA GLN A 160 -4.64 -7.08 -2.76
C GLN A 160 -4.85 -6.83 -1.27
N LEU A 161 -3.77 -6.65 -0.52
CA LEU A 161 -3.80 -6.34 0.91
C LEU A 161 -4.39 -4.94 1.17
N ASP A 162 -4.04 -3.92 0.35
CA ASP A 162 -4.63 -2.58 0.48
C ASP A 162 -6.15 -2.61 0.20
N PHE A 163 -6.59 -3.40 -0.80
CA PHE A 163 -8.03 -3.57 -1.07
C PHE A 163 -8.77 -4.17 0.14
N LEU A 164 -8.25 -5.25 0.74
CA LEU A 164 -8.85 -5.84 1.95
C LEU A 164 -8.85 -4.87 3.13
N ALA A 165 -7.78 -4.09 3.32
CA ALA A 165 -7.73 -3.08 4.36
C ALA A 165 -8.79 -1.97 4.12
N GLN A 166 -9.10 -1.63 2.86
CA GLN A 166 -10.20 -0.71 2.54
C GLN A 166 -11.56 -1.30 2.90
N GLU A 167 -11.80 -2.60 2.61
CA GLU A 167 -13.03 -3.27 3.02
C GLU A 167 -13.16 -3.32 4.55
N MET A 168 -12.09 -3.68 5.27
CA MET A 168 -12.06 -3.62 6.73
C MET A 168 -12.39 -2.21 7.26
N PHE A 169 -11.91 -1.17 6.59
CA PHE A 169 -12.23 0.22 6.94
C PHE A 169 -13.70 0.56 6.72
N ARG A 170 -14.34 0.00 5.71
CA ARG A 170 -15.79 0.15 5.47
C ARG A 170 -16.58 -0.51 6.59
N GLU A 171 -16.25 -1.76 6.96
CA GLU A 171 -16.94 -2.48 8.03
C GLU A 171 -16.85 -1.73 9.37
N VAL A 172 -15.65 -1.26 9.74
CA VAL A 172 -15.50 -0.52 11.00
C VAL A 172 -16.22 0.84 10.99
N ASN A 173 -16.36 1.49 9.84
CA ASN A 173 -17.19 2.70 9.71
C ASN A 173 -18.66 2.41 9.98
N THR A 174 -19.18 1.32 9.42
CA THR A 174 -20.57 0.89 9.63
C THR A 174 -20.81 0.53 11.11
N ILE A 175 -19.89 -0.20 11.74
CA ILE A 175 -19.92 -0.46 13.20
C ILE A 175 -20.01 0.85 13.99
N GLY A 176 -19.16 1.82 13.64
CA GLY A 176 -19.16 3.13 14.31
C GLY A 176 -20.43 3.93 14.14
N SER A 177 -21.08 3.85 12.97
CA SER A 177 -22.34 4.57 12.70
C SER A 177 -23.57 3.91 13.30
N LYS A 178 -23.58 2.57 13.40
CA LYS A 178 -24.67 1.81 14.02
C LYS A 178 -24.64 1.84 15.54
N SER A 179 -23.43 1.98 16.12
CA SER A 179 -23.23 1.91 17.57
C SER A 179 -23.38 3.30 18.22
N ASN A 180 -24.30 3.40 19.18
CA ASN A 180 -24.49 4.60 20.01
C ASN A 180 -23.89 4.40 21.41
N ASN A 181 -22.62 3.93 21.46
CA ASN A 181 -21.89 3.65 22.69
C ASN A 181 -20.48 4.21 22.66
N THR A 182 -20.13 5.00 23.66
CA THR A 182 -18.81 5.68 23.74
C THR A 182 -17.65 4.70 23.79
N VAL A 183 -17.80 3.55 24.48
CA VAL A 183 -16.73 2.53 24.57
C VAL A 183 -16.48 1.91 23.21
N ILE A 184 -17.55 1.58 22.47
CA ILE A 184 -17.44 1.07 21.11
C ILE A 184 -16.82 2.13 20.20
N ALA A 185 -17.23 3.39 20.32
CA ALA A 185 -16.66 4.48 19.51
C ALA A 185 -15.16 4.62 19.69
N HIS A 186 -14.63 4.51 20.92
CA HIS A 186 -13.19 4.52 21.17
C HIS A 186 -12.49 3.32 20.51
N LYS A 187 -13.07 2.12 20.59
CA LYS A 187 -12.52 0.93 19.93
C LYS A 187 -12.53 1.05 18.40
N VAL A 188 -13.58 1.63 17.84
CA VAL A 188 -13.67 1.93 16.39
C VAL A 188 -12.53 2.86 15.95
N VAL A 189 -12.20 3.90 16.74
CA VAL A 189 -11.07 4.78 16.43
C VAL A 189 -9.74 4.03 16.50
N GLU A 190 -9.56 3.17 17.52
CA GLU A 190 -8.37 2.32 17.65
C GLU A 190 -8.19 1.42 16.41
N VAL A 191 -9.25 0.73 15.99
CA VAL A 191 -9.26 -0.14 14.81
C VAL A 191 -8.95 0.64 13.54
N LYS A 192 -9.57 1.81 13.33
CA LYS A 192 -9.29 2.67 12.18
C LYS A 192 -7.82 3.05 12.08
N ASN A 193 -7.21 3.47 13.18
CA ASN A 193 -5.80 3.84 13.24
C ASN A 193 -4.88 2.66 12.84
N HIS A 194 -5.22 1.44 13.24
CA HIS A 194 -4.45 0.25 12.86
C HIS A 194 -4.67 -0.15 11.40
N ILE A 195 -5.89 0.01 10.87
CA ILE A 195 -6.17 -0.21 9.43
C ILE A 195 -5.39 0.80 8.58
N ASP A 196 -5.34 2.08 8.96
CA ASP A 196 -4.58 3.10 8.22
C ASP A 196 -3.08 2.80 8.22
N LYS A 197 -2.51 2.34 9.35
CA LYS A 197 -1.12 1.84 9.40
C LYS A 197 -0.89 0.66 8.46
N ILE A 198 -1.82 -0.30 8.44
CA ILE A 198 -1.76 -1.44 7.50
C ILE A 198 -1.74 -0.94 6.06
N ARG A 199 -2.64 -0.03 5.69
CA ARG A 199 -2.73 0.52 4.33
C ARG A 199 -1.45 1.25 3.91
N GLU A 200 -0.85 2.01 4.81
CA GLU A 200 0.43 2.68 4.55
C GLU A 200 1.55 1.67 4.26
N GLN A 201 1.64 0.60 5.04
CA GLN A 201 2.62 -0.47 4.82
C GLN A 201 2.37 -1.24 3.52
N CYS A 202 1.10 -1.53 3.18
CA CYS A 202 0.75 -2.24 1.95
C CYS A 202 1.20 -1.52 0.67
N ARG A 203 1.24 -0.18 0.67
CA ARG A 203 1.74 0.63 -0.46
C ARG A 203 3.24 0.44 -0.72
N ASN A 204 3.99 0.01 0.28
CA ASN A 204 5.43 -0.24 0.19
C ASN A 204 5.77 -1.70 -0.15
N ILE A 205 4.77 -2.57 -0.27
CA ILE A 205 4.93 -3.98 -0.65
C ILE A 205 4.88 -4.09 -2.18
N VAL A 206 5.99 -4.58 -2.76
CA VAL A 206 6.14 -4.78 -4.22
C VAL A 206 6.25 -6.26 -4.52
#